data_7a255eb2dac2f20e48ee3be8d80682fb
#
_entry.id   7a255eb2dac2f20e48ee3be8d80682fb
#
_cell.length_a   1.000
_cell.length_b   1.000
_cell.length_c   1.000
_cell.angle_alpha   90.00
_cell.angle_beta   90.00
_cell.angle_gamma   90.00
#
_symmetry.space_group_name_H-M   'P 1'
#
loop_
_entity.id
_entity.type
_entity.pdbx_description
1 polymer ?
#
loop_
_entity_poly.entity_id
_entity_poly.type
_entity_poly.pdbx_seq_one_letter_code
_entity_poly.pdbx_strand_id
1 'polypeptide(L)'
;LQFLKISFKSVFNTNNKVTISFNKEAEDYKEVSESVKAKDVYITEIVKETIADQSMKTLNQNAVKEQALAKIQDLYGSKCIVRLALDGFMFQ
;
A
#
# COMPACT_ATOMS: atom_id res chain seq x y z
N LEU A 1 -10.66 17.78 4.04
CA LEU A 1 -10.06 16.79 3.15
C LEU A 1 -10.93 15.56 3.03
N GLN A 2 -11.09 15.08 1.80
CA GLN A 2 -11.82 13.84 1.54
C GLN A 2 -10.85 12.75 1.09
N PHE A 3 -11.09 11.54 1.58
CA PHE A 3 -10.27 10.40 1.24
C PHE A 3 -11.15 9.28 0.67
N LEU A 4 -10.63 8.59 -0.34
CA LEU A 4 -11.20 7.35 -0.83
C LEU A 4 -10.33 6.21 -0.32
N LYS A 5 -10.98 5.18 0.25
CA LYS A 5 -10.29 3.97 0.70
C LYS A 5 -10.62 2.83 -0.24
N ILE A 6 -9.60 2.16 -0.73
CA ILE A 6 -9.75 0.97 -1.56
C ILE A 6 -9.02 -0.17 -0.86
N SER A 7 -9.75 -1.27 -0.63
CA SER A 7 -9.19 -2.47 0.00
C SER A 7 -9.17 -3.61 -0.99
N PHE A 8 -8.10 -4.41 -0.98
CA PHE A 8 -8.01 -5.60 -1.78
C PHE A 8 -7.21 -6.67 -1.06
N LYS A 9 -7.52 -7.92 -1.37
CA LYS A 9 -6.82 -9.07 -0.79
C LYS A 9 -5.54 -9.35 -1.57
N SER A 10 -4.51 -9.80 -0.84
CA SER A 10 -3.28 -10.21 -1.47
C SER A 10 -3.51 -11.44 -2.35
N VAL A 11 -2.89 -11.47 -3.52
CA VAL A 11 -2.92 -12.66 -4.39
C VAL A 11 -2.09 -13.80 -3.82
N PHE A 12 -1.18 -13.51 -2.90
CA PHE A 12 -0.31 -14.51 -2.27
C PHE A 12 -0.93 -15.16 -1.05
N ASN A 13 -1.83 -14.44 -0.37
CA ASN A 13 -2.52 -14.95 0.81
C ASN A 13 -3.81 -14.17 0.98
N THR A 14 -4.94 -14.83 0.75
CA THR A 14 -6.27 -14.18 0.78
C THR A 14 -6.67 -13.70 2.18
N ASN A 15 -5.97 -14.13 3.23
CA ASN A 15 -6.19 -13.61 4.58
C ASN A 15 -5.56 -12.23 4.79
N ASN A 16 -4.63 -11.86 3.91
CA ASN A 16 -3.97 -10.57 3.97
C ASN A 16 -4.74 -9.55 3.14
N LYS A 17 -5.03 -8.40 3.73
CA LYS A 17 -5.72 -7.32 3.06
C LYS A 17 -4.92 -6.04 3.16
N VAL A 18 -4.82 -5.34 2.04
CA VAL A 18 -4.16 -4.04 1.96
C VAL A 18 -5.23 -3.00 1.68
N THR A 19 -5.24 -1.93 2.46
CA THR A 19 -6.16 -0.81 2.25
C THR A 19 -5.34 0.44 1.96
N ILE A 20 -5.69 1.13 0.88
CA ILE A 20 -5.01 2.34 0.45
C ILE A 20 -5.99 3.50 0.54
N SER A 21 -5.53 4.61 1.12
CA SER A 21 -6.31 5.84 1.20
C SER A 21 -5.76 6.86 0.21
N PHE A 22 -6.65 7.41 -0.61
CA PHE A 22 -6.33 8.41 -1.62
C PHE A 22 -6.86 9.76 -1.19
N ASN A 23 -6.08 10.81 -1.46
CA ASN A 23 -6.55 12.19 -1.31
C ASN A 23 -7.37 12.56 -2.55
N LYS A 24 -8.68 12.71 -2.38
CA LYS A 24 -9.59 13.05 -3.49
C LYS A 24 -9.36 14.44 -4.06
N GLU A 25 -8.67 15.30 -3.32
CA GLU A 25 -8.40 16.67 -3.76
C GLU A 25 -7.12 16.78 -4.59
N ALA A 26 -6.34 15.71 -4.69
CA ALA A 26 -5.14 15.71 -5.52
C ALA A 26 -5.52 15.79 -7.00
N GLU A 27 -4.74 16.54 -7.78
CA GLU A 27 -5.01 16.73 -9.22
C GLU A 27 -4.98 15.42 -9.99
N ASP A 28 -4.11 14.50 -9.60
CA ASP A 28 -3.95 13.21 -10.25
C ASP A 28 -4.76 12.08 -9.60
N TYR A 29 -5.69 12.41 -8.72
CA TYR A 29 -6.48 11.42 -7.98
C TYR A 29 -7.16 10.41 -8.89
N LYS A 30 -7.84 10.88 -9.93
CA LYS A 30 -8.58 9.99 -10.83
C LYS A 30 -7.64 9.01 -11.54
N GLU A 31 -6.56 9.53 -12.09
CA GLU A 31 -5.58 8.73 -12.81
C GLU A 31 -4.92 7.71 -11.92
N VAL A 32 -4.45 8.13 -10.73
CA VAL A 32 -3.76 7.23 -9.81
C VAL A 32 -4.71 6.17 -9.26
N SER A 33 -5.92 6.54 -8.85
CA SER A 33 -6.86 5.58 -8.31
C SER A 33 -7.28 4.54 -9.33
N GLU A 34 -7.48 4.93 -10.59
CA GLU A 34 -7.80 3.99 -11.66
C GLU A 34 -6.63 3.06 -11.95
N SER A 35 -5.40 3.57 -11.95
CA SER A 35 -4.21 2.75 -12.16
C SER A 35 -4.04 1.71 -11.06
N VAL A 36 -4.28 2.09 -9.81
CA VAL A 36 -4.21 1.15 -8.68
C VAL A 36 -5.28 0.06 -8.82
N LYS A 37 -6.50 0.43 -9.16
CA LYS A 37 -7.59 -0.54 -9.34
C LYS A 37 -7.30 -1.53 -10.45
N ALA A 38 -6.65 -1.08 -11.52
CA ALA A 38 -6.33 -1.93 -12.67
C ALA A 38 -5.20 -2.92 -12.36
N LYS A 39 -4.26 -2.54 -11.50
CA LYS A 39 -3.05 -3.33 -11.24
C LYS A 39 -2.71 -3.38 -9.75
N ASP A 40 -3.68 -3.76 -8.95
CA ASP A 40 -3.53 -3.84 -7.50
C ASP A 40 -2.46 -4.85 -7.06
N VAL A 41 -2.13 -5.81 -7.90
CA VAL A 41 -1.09 -6.80 -7.61
C VAL A 41 0.27 -6.15 -7.36
N TYR A 42 0.55 -5.01 -8.01
CA TYR A 42 1.81 -4.31 -7.78
C TYR A 42 1.93 -3.80 -6.35
N ILE A 43 0.80 -3.39 -5.78
CA ILE A 43 0.76 -2.92 -4.39
C ILE A 43 1.09 -4.06 -3.43
N THR A 44 0.46 -5.21 -3.62
CA THR A 44 0.70 -6.36 -2.74
C THR A 44 2.12 -6.89 -2.90
N GLU A 45 2.68 -6.85 -4.10
CA GLU A 45 4.08 -7.23 -4.32
C GLU A 45 5.04 -6.30 -3.56
N ILE A 46 4.79 -5.00 -3.61
CA ILE A 46 5.63 -4.03 -2.89
C ILE A 46 5.58 -4.29 -1.38
N VAL A 47 4.40 -4.54 -0.84
CA VAL A 47 4.27 -4.86 0.59
C VAL A 47 5.05 -6.13 0.92
N LYS A 48 4.90 -7.17 0.11
CA LYS A 48 5.60 -8.44 0.33
C LYS A 48 7.11 -8.27 0.26
N GLU A 49 7.60 -7.55 -0.74
CA GLU A 49 9.03 -7.27 -0.87
C GLU A 49 9.57 -6.47 0.30
N THR A 50 8.79 -5.49 0.76
CA THR A 50 9.19 -4.68 1.90
C THR A 50 9.33 -5.52 3.16
N ILE A 51 8.40 -6.45 3.38
CA ILE A 51 8.48 -7.37 4.51
C ILE A 51 9.73 -8.26 4.38
N ALA A 52 9.98 -8.79 3.19
CA ALA A 52 11.14 -9.67 2.96
C ALA A 52 12.47 -8.96 3.17
N ASP A 53 12.52 -7.65 2.92
CA ASP A 53 13.74 -6.85 3.08
C ASP A 53 14.04 -6.47 4.53
N GLN A 54 13.09 -6.67 5.45
CA GLN A 54 13.30 -6.32 6.86
C GLN A 54 14.04 -7.46 7.57
N SER A 55 14.96 -7.10 8.48
CA SER A 55 15.53 -8.08 9.38
C SER A 55 14.50 -8.44 10.45
N MET A 56 14.67 -9.62 11.06
CA MET A 56 13.79 -10.05 12.14
C MET A 56 13.76 -9.06 13.32
N LYS A 57 14.85 -8.35 13.54
CA LYS A 57 14.98 -7.39 14.63
C LYS A 57 14.22 -6.10 14.35
N THR A 58 14.11 -5.71 13.09
CA THR A 58 13.49 -4.45 12.68
C THR A 58 12.10 -4.62 12.09
N LEU A 59 11.65 -5.86 11.93
CA LEU A 59 10.35 -6.14 11.33
C LEU A 59 9.24 -5.72 12.26
N ASN A 60 8.53 -4.66 11.88
CA ASN A 60 7.34 -4.22 12.57
C ASN A 60 6.39 -3.56 11.58
N GLN A 61 5.12 -3.49 11.97
CA GLN A 61 4.07 -3.03 11.09
C GLN A 61 4.28 -1.59 10.63
N ASN A 62 4.70 -0.71 11.54
CA ASN A 62 4.88 0.71 11.20
C ASN A 62 6.02 0.92 10.21
N ALA A 63 7.15 0.23 10.41
CA ALA A 63 8.28 0.33 9.48
C ALA A 63 7.89 -0.17 8.09
N VAL A 64 7.17 -1.28 8.02
CA VAL A 64 6.72 -1.83 6.73
C VAL A 64 5.76 -0.86 6.04
N LYS A 65 4.80 -0.30 6.79
CA LYS A 65 3.86 0.67 6.23
C LYS A 65 4.56 1.89 5.64
N GLU A 66 5.50 2.47 6.37
CA GLU A 66 6.21 3.67 5.94
C GLU A 66 7.03 3.40 4.68
N GLN A 67 7.79 2.30 4.68
CA GLN A 67 8.63 1.96 3.55
C GLN A 67 7.82 1.56 2.32
N ALA A 68 6.78 0.76 2.52
CA ALA A 68 5.90 0.36 1.42
C ALA A 68 5.18 1.57 0.83
N LEU A 69 4.68 2.47 1.67
CA LEU A 69 4.02 3.69 1.20
C LEU A 69 4.96 4.53 0.34
N ALA A 70 6.20 4.72 0.79
CA ALA A 70 7.18 5.48 0.01
C ALA A 70 7.44 4.84 -1.35
N LYS A 71 7.58 3.51 -1.40
CA LYS A 71 7.78 2.77 -2.65
C LYS A 71 6.59 2.89 -3.59
N ILE A 72 5.37 2.84 -3.04
CA ILE A 72 4.15 2.98 -3.82
C ILE A 72 4.03 4.39 -4.39
N GLN A 73 4.32 5.40 -3.58
CA GLN A 73 4.32 6.78 -4.05
C GLN A 73 5.34 6.99 -5.18
N ASP A 74 6.52 6.37 -5.06
CA ASP A 74 7.52 6.44 -6.12
C ASP A 74 7.06 5.74 -7.40
N LEU A 75 6.40 4.60 -7.26
CA LEU A 75 5.91 3.83 -8.41
C LEU A 75 4.94 4.66 -9.27
N TYR A 76 4.04 5.37 -8.63
CA TYR A 76 3.04 6.19 -9.33
C TYR A 76 3.48 7.62 -9.55
N GLY A 77 4.64 8.00 -9.01
CA GLY A 77 5.14 9.38 -9.13
C GLY A 77 4.19 10.39 -8.51
N SER A 78 3.50 10.02 -7.43
CA SER A 78 2.42 10.82 -6.87
C SER A 78 2.35 10.67 -5.35
N LYS A 79 1.92 11.73 -4.68
CA LYS A 79 1.62 11.71 -3.26
C LYS A 79 0.12 11.63 -2.98
N CYS A 80 -0.67 11.32 -4.00
CA CYS A 80 -2.11 11.14 -3.87
C CYS A 80 -2.45 10.03 -2.88
N ILE A 81 -1.65 8.96 -2.86
CA ILE A 81 -1.80 7.88 -1.89
C ILE A 81 -1.18 8.36 -0.58
N VAL A 82 -2.00 8.52 0.45
CA VAL A 82 -1.58 9.16 1.70
C VAL A 82 -1.44 8.20 2.87
N ARG A 83 -2.03 7.00 2.76
CA ARG A 83 -2.00 6.02 3.85
C ARG A 83 -2.09 4.61 3.30
N LEU A 84 -1.41 3.71 4.00
CA LEU A 84 -1.46 2.28 3.75
C LEU A 84 -1.83 1.59 5.06
N ALA A 85 -2.82 0.72 5.03
CA ALA A 85 -3.19 -0.11 6.17
C ALA A 85 -3.04 -1.57 5.79
N LEU A 86 -2.54 -2.38 6.73
CA LEU A 86 -2.29 -3.80 6.56
C LEU A 86 -3.15 -4.58 7.54
N ASP A 87 -3.88 -5.56 7.04
CA ASP A 87 -4.76 -6.40 7.84
C ASP A 87 -4.48 -7.86 7.55
N GLY A 88 -4.42 -8.68 8.59
CA GLY A 88 -4.12 -10.10 8.45
C GLY A 88 -2.64 -10.44 8.32
N PHE A 89 -1.77 -9.43 8.29
CA PHE A 89 -0.33 -9.63 8.27
C PHE A 89 0.19 -9.88 9.68
N MET A 90 1.09 -10.84 9.81
CA MET A 90 1.68 -11.17 11.10
C MET A 90 3.07 -10.56 11.22
N PHE A 91 3.26 -9.78 12.28
CA PHE A 91 4.54 -9.15 12.62
C PHE A 91 4.97 -9.60 14.00
N GLN A 92 6.25 -9.86 14.16
CA GLN A 92 6.82 -10.25 15.43
C GLN A 92 7.68 -9.15 16.03
#